data_420684d86a9b7b50a8b38a9f3ede0657
#
_entry.id   420684d86a9b7b50a8b38a9f3ede0657
#
_cell.length_a   1.000
_cell.length_b   1.000
_cell.length_c   1.000
_cell.angle_alpha   90.00
_cell.angle_beta   90.00
_cell.angle_gamma   90.00
#
_symmetry.space_group_name_H-M   'P 1'
#
loop_
_entity.id
_entity.type
_entity.pdbx_description
1 polymer ?
#
loop_
_entity_poly.entity_id
_entity_poly.type
_entity_poly.pdbx_seq_one_letter_code
_entity_poly.pdbx_strand_id
1 'polypeptide(L)'
;MRHNLKLKAGIAAMAILSALAIAGPTTASAECTPGGRSPAEIDVCTPTAKARLLPSGIVIPPKSAPPRVKAVIAAANKISRKPYIYGGGHARWWDKGYDCSGAVSYALRGGKFLDSPLPSGPFEKWGLAGEGRWITVYTNPGHAYAVIAGLRWDTSGDSGGETGPRWREDLRDNVGFVARHPAGY
;
A
#
# COMPACT_ATOMS: atom_id res chain seq x y z
N MET A 1 56.26 -68.96 -37.91
CA MET A 1 56.25 -68.15 -39.17
C MET A 1 55.50 -66.87 -38.97
N ARG A 2 56.25 -65.81 -38.96
CA ARG A 2 56.00 -64.48 -39.53
C ARG A 2 54.56 -63.93 -39.41
N HIS A 3 54.41 -62.90 -38.60
CA HIS A 3 54.33 -61.45 -38.89
C HIS A 3 52.89 -60.99 -39.02
N ASN A 4 52.46 -59.91 -38.58
CA ASN A 4 52.96 -58.55 -38.65
C ASN A 4 52.20 -57.67 -37.62
N LEU A 5 52.98 -56.89 -36.94
CA LEU A 5 52.56 -55.76 -36.12
C LEU A 5 52.03 -54.66 -37.03
N LYS A 6 50.81 -54.22 -36.85
CA LYS A 6 50.34 -52.95 -37.38
C LYS A 6 49.79 -52.06 -36.24
N LEU A 7 50.60 -51.15 -35.92
CA LEU A 7 50.27 -50.00 -35.06
C LEU A 7 49.17 -49.19 -35.74
N LYS A 8 48.06 -48.95 -35.08
CA LYS A 8 47.10 -47.93 -35.47
C LYS A 8 46.95 -46.96 -34.33
N ALA A 9 47.37 -45.75 -34.58
CA ALA A 9 47.15 -44.57 -33.77
C ALA A 9 45.65 -44.27 -33.65
N GLY A 10 45.13 -44.33 -32.46
CA GLY A 10 43.77 -43.88 -32.17
C GLY A 10 43.80 -42.50 -31.59
N ILE A 11 43.18 -41.60 -32.31
CA ILE A 11 43.00 -40.19 -31.97
C ILE A 11 42.07 -40.14 -30.73
N ALA A 12 42.56 -39.55 -29.62
CA ALA A 12 41.76 -39.26 -28.45
C ALA A 12 40.85 -38.05 -28.76
N ALA A 13 39.59 -38.34 -28.93
CA ALA A 13 38.56 -37.30 -29.04
C ALA A 13 38.28 -36.80 -27.61
N MET A 14 38.70 -35.59 -27.35
CA MET A 14 38.44 -34.86 -26.10
C MET A 14 37.00 -34.35 -26.16
N ALA A 15 36.06 -35.01 -25.48
CA ALA A 15 34.68 -34.54 -25.31
C ALA A 15 34.66 -33.36 -24.34
N ILE A 16 34.45 -32.18 -24.88
CA ILE A 16 34.21 -30.98 -24.08
C ILE A 16 32.76 -31.07 -23.62
N LEU A 17 32.53 -31.42 -22.34
CA LEU A 17 31.24 -31.30 -21.69
C LEU A 17 30.96 -29.80 -21.47
N SER A 18 30.14 -29.20 -22.33
CA SER A 18 29.58 -27.89 -22.09
C SER A 18 28.52 -28.01 -21.01
N ALA A 19 28.83 -27.60 -19.78
CA ALA A 19 27.85 -27.43 -18.72
C ALA A 19 26.94 -26.26 -19.06
N LEU A 20 25.71 -26.57 -19.48
CA LEU A 20 24.64 -25.60 -19.66
C LEU A 20 24.17 -25.17 -18.27
N ALA A 21 24.66 -24.03 -17.80
CA ALA A 21 24.17 -23.42 -16.56
C ALA A 21 22.73 -22.91 -16.83
N ILE A 22 21.74 -23.60 -16.28
CA ILE A 22 20.38 -23.12 -16.22
C ILE A 22 20.37 -22.00 -15.18
N ALA A 23 20.45 -20.77 -15.64
CA ALA A 23 20.17 -19.61 -14.82
C ALA A 23 18.66 -19.62 -14.47
N GLY A 24 18.34 -20.03 -13.23
CA GLY A 24 17.04 -19.81 -12.67
C GLY A 24 16.71 -18.31 -12.62
N PRO A 25 15.40 -17.94 -12.55
CA PRO A 25 15.05 -16.53 -12.41
C PRO A 25 15.59 -16.05 -11.05
N THR A 26 16.70 -15.32 -11.12
CA THR A 26 17.12 -14.49 -10.00
C THR A 26 16.07 -13.43 -9.81
N THR A 27 15.28 -13.53 -8.73
CA THR A 27 14.54 -12.37 -8.20
C THR A 27 15.60 -11.33 -7.89
N ALA A 28 15.78 -10.41 -8.81
CA ALA A 28 16.60 -9.23 -8.57
C ALA A 28 15.94 -8.44 -7.45
N SER A 29 16.47 -8.58 -6.23
CA SER A 29 16.32 -7.56 -5.24
C SER A 29 16.91 -6.29 -5.86
N ALA A 30 16.06 -5.34 -6.20
CA ALA A 30 16.48 -4.05 -6.72
C ALA A 30 17.31 -3.37 -5.62
N GLU A 31 18.63 -3.48 -5.71
CA GLU A 31 19.54 -2.65 -4.93
C GLU A 31 19.36 -1.22 -5.39
N CYS A 32 18.86 -0.38 -4.49
CA CYS A 32 18.70 1.03 -4.71
C CYS A 32 20.08 1.69 -4.83
N THR A 33 20.50 1.98 -6.05
CA THR A 33 21.74 2.73 -6.30
C THR A 33 21.42 4.23 -6.26
N PRO A 34 22.07 5.02 -5.38
CA PRO A 34 21.90 6.47 -5.39
C PRO A 34 22.65 7.07 -6.58
N GLY A 35 21.96 7.51 -7.59
CA GLY A 35 22.58 8.26 -8.67
C GLY A 35 21.93 8.07 -10.03
N GLY A 36 21.13 9.03 -10.44
CA GLY A 36 20.59 9.10 -11.80
C GLY A 36 19.14 9.56 -11.82
N ARG A 37 18.91 10.86 -11.89
CA ARG A 37 17.57 11.43 -11.83
C ARG A 37 17.04 11.78 -13.21
N SER A 38 15.95 11.12 -13.59
CA SER A 38 14.97 11.68 -14.48
C SER A 38 13.77 12.19 -13.63
N PRO A 39 13.16 13.34 -13.91
CA PRO A 39 12.08 13.92 -13.10
C PRO A 39 10.77 13.10 -13.07
N ALA A 40 10.70 12.00 -13.80
CA ALA A 40 9.53 11.15 -13.91
C ALA A 40 9.65 9.79 -13.19
N GLU A 41 10.83 9.46 -12.63
CA GLU A 41 11.01 8.24 -11.84
C GLU A 41 10.65 8.52 -10.40
N ILE A 42 9.45 8.12 -10.02
CA ILE A 42 9.02 8.03 -8.63
C ILE A 42 10.02 7.08 -7.95
N ASP A 43 10.77 7.60 -6.98
CA ASP A 43 11.74 6.87 -6.17
C ASP A 43 11.03 5.76 -5.36
N VAL A 44 10.88 4.58 -5.98
CA VAL A 44 10.17 3.41 -5.41
C VAL A 44 10.96 2.82 -4.23
N CYS A 45 12.20 3.25 -4.03
CA CYS A 45 13.14 2.65 -3.09
C CYS A 45 13.24 3.36 -1.74
N THR A 46 12.66 4.55 -1.57
CA THR A 46 12.67 5.22 -0.26
C THR A 46 11.53 4.66 0.60
N PRO A 47 11.82 4.00 1.73
CA PRO A 47 10.77 3.58 2.65
C PRO A 47 9.89 4.78 3.00
N THR A 48 8.59 4.64 2.84
CA THR A 48 7.64 5.68 3.25
C THR A 48 7.74 5.84 4.76
N ALA A 49 8.19 7.00 5.22
CA ALA A 49 8.32 7.24 6.66
C ALA A 49 6.92 7.14 7.31
N LYS A 50 6.82 6.33 8.37
CA LYS A 50 5.56 6.08 9.07
C LYS A 50 5.14 7.33 9.87
N ALA A 51 3.84 7.62 9.87
CA ALA A 51 3.25 8.61 10.76
C ALA A 51 3.31 8.13 12.21
N ARG A 52 3.23 9.05 13.17
CA ARG A 52 3.30 8.74 14.60
C ARG A 52 1.96 9.00 15.28
N LEU A 53 1.38 7.98 15.87
CA LEU A 53 0.20 8.09 16.71
C LEU A 53 0.62 8.56 18.11
N LEU A 54 -0.05 9.58 18.63
CA LEU A 54 0.13 10.10 19.98
C LEU A 54 -0.85 9.44 20.96
N PRO A 55 -0.55 9.37 22.27
CA PRO A 55 -1.50 8.90 23.28
C PRO A 55 -2.83 9.68 23.28
N SER A 56 -2.81 10.90 22.78
CA SER A 56 -4.03 11.71 22.58
C SER A 56 -4.95 11.19 21.47
N GLY A 57 -4.55 10.20 20.68
CA GLY A 57 -5.28 9.72 19.51
C GLY A 57 -5.11 10.60 18.26
N ILE A 58 -4.20 11.57 18.30
CA ILE A 58 -3.85 12.45 17.17
C ILE A 58 -2.61 11.91 16.48
N VAL A 59 -2.56 12.01 15.16
CA VAL A 59 -1.45 11.55 14.33
C VAL A 59 -0.62 12.72 13.83
N ILE A 60 0.70 12.59 13.98
CA ILE A 60 1.69 13.50 13.41
C ILE A 60 2.19 12.90 12.10
N PRO A 61 2.02 13.59 10.97
CA PRO A 61 2.55 13.14 9.69
C PRO A 61 4.08 13.17 9.67
N PRO A 62 4.75 12.29 8.93
CA PRO A 62 6.19 12.38 8.73
C PRO A 62 6.54 13.65 7.93
N LYS A 63 7.74 14.20 8.19
CA LYS A 63 8.20 15.42 7.51
C LYS A 63 8.19 15.27 5.99
N SER A 64 8.57 14.09 5.49
CA SER A 64 8.64 13.73 4.07
C SER A 64 7.27 13.53 3.41
N ALA A 65 6.17 13.46 4.18
CA ALA A 65 4.85 13.27 3.58
C ALA A 65 4.47 14.45 2.68
N PRO A 66 3.92 14.18 1.48
CA PRO A 66 3.43 15.22 0.59
C PRO A 66 2.37 16.11 1.26
N PRO A 67 2.23 17.38 0.85
CA PRO A 67 1.25 18.30 1.45
C PRO A 67 -0.18 17.77 1.47
N ARG A 68 -0.62 17.08 0.41
CA ARG A 68 -1.96 16.48 0.34
C ARG A 68 -2.14 15.33 1.36
N VAL A 69 -1.12 14.51 1.59
CA VAL A 69 -1.14 13.45 2.63
C VAL A 69 -1.22 14.07 4.02
N LYS A 70 -0.45 15.13 4.28
CA LYS A 70 -0.54 15.89 5.54
C LYS A 70 -1.94 16.46 5.76
N ALA A 71 -2.58 16.95 4.70
CA ALA A 71 -3.94 17.47 4.75
C ALA A 71 -4.99 16.37 5.01
N VAL A 72 -4.81 15.16 4.46
CA VAL A 72 -5.65 13.97 4.78
C VAL A 72 -5.54 13.64 6.26
N ILE A 73 -4.32 13.55 6.80
CA ILE A 73 -4.10 13.26 8.23
C ILE A 73 -4.71 14.35 9.10
N ALA A 74 -4.54 15.62 8.75
CA ALA A 74 -5.13 16.74 9.49
C ALA A 74 -6.67 16.69 9.48
N ALA A 75 -7.29 16.31 8.38
CA ALA A 75 -8.75 16.12 8.30
C ALA A 75 -9.20 14.93 9.17
N ALA A 76 -8.55 13.77 9.07
CA ALA A 76 -8.84 12.62 9.89
C ALA A 76 -8.73 12.95 11.39
N ASN A 77 -7.69 13.66 11.81
CA ASN A 77 -7.51 14.10 13.20
C ASN A 77 -8.70 14.92 13.73
N LYS A 78 -9.35 15.73 12.90
CA LYS A 78 -10.51 16.56 13.31
C LYS A 78 -11.71 15.72 13.74
N ILE A 79 -11.85 14.51 13.21
CA ILE A 79 -13.00 13.64 13.48
C ILE A 79 -12.63 12.37 14.26
N SER A 80 -11.37 12.20 14.66
CA SER A 80 -10.83 10.98 15.26
C SER A 80 -11.49 10.54 16.58
N ARG A 81 -12.38 11.36 17.16
CA ARG A 81 -13.10 11.05 18.42
C ARG A 81 -14.60 11.10 18.26
N LYS A 82 -15.09 11.31 17.06
CA LYS A 82 -16.52 11.32 16.82
C LYS A 82 -17.10 9.91 16.95
N PRO A 83 -18.37 9.78 17.33
CA PRO A 83 -19.02 8.48 17.44
C PRO A 83 -19.26 7.86 16.06
N TYR A 84 -19.43 6.53 16.05
CA TYR A 84 -20.01 5.85 14.89
C TYR A 84 -21.49 6.21 14.76
N ILE A 85 -21.88 6.62 13.56
CA ILE A 85 -23.27 6.83 13.17
C ILE A 85 -23.44 6.25 11.78
N TYR A 86 -24.29 5.24 11.61
CA TYR A 86 -24.59 4.66 10.30
C TYR A 86 -25.11 5.74 9.33
N GLY A 87 -24.54 5.82 8.12
CA GLY A 87 -24.83 6.88 7.15
C GLY A 87 -24.19 8.24 7.48
N GLY A 88 -23.46 8.34 8.58
CA GLY A 88 -22.79 9.58 8.99
C GLY A 88 -21.66 9.97 8.05
N GLY A 89 -21.56 11.26 7.74
CA GLY A 89 -20.57 11.83 6.82
C GLY A 89 -20.96 11.77 5.35
N HIS A 90 -22.14 11.25 4.99
CA HIS A 90 -22.60 11.15 3.59
C HIS A 90 -23.50 12.31 3.16
N ALA A 91 -24.40 12.77 4.03
CA ALA A 91 -25.27 13.90 3.72
C ALA A 91 -24.55 15.24 3.81
N ARG A 92 -23.55 15.33 4.63
CA ARG A 92 -22.71 16.53 4.85
C ARG A 92 -21.31 16.14 5.27
N TRP A 93 -20.33 16.96 4.91
CA TRP A 93 -18.93 16.71 5.28
C TRP A 93 -18.70 16.81 6.79
N TRP A 94 -19.23 17.82 7.45
CA TRP A 94 -19.15 17.97 8.90
C TRP A 94 -20.40 17.42 9.55
N ASP A 95 -20.26 16.30 10.25
CA ASP A 95 -21.41 15.60 10.83
C ASP A 95 -21.20 15.31 12.33
N LYS A 96 -22.26 14.86 13.00
CA LYS A 96 -22.26 14.49 14.42
C LYS A 96 -21.41 13.23 14.67
N GLY A 97 -21.43 12.31 13.74
CA GLY A 97 -20.65 11.08 13.73
C GLY A 97 -20.43 10.60 12.31
N TYR A 98 -19.70 9.53 12.15
CA TYR A 98 -19.30 8.99 10.84
C TYR A 98 -19.43 7.48 10.83
N ASP A 99 -19.88 6.93 9.71
CA ASP A 99 -19.67 5.51 9.42
C ASP A 99 -18.28 5.27 8.80
N CYS A 100 -18.01 4.02 8.42
CA CYS A 100 -16.72 3.59 7.90
C CYS A 100 -16.30 4.38 6.65
N SER A 101 -17.14 4.41 5.63
CA SER A 101 -16.88 5.07 4.35
C SER A 101 -16.99 6.60 4.44
N GLY A 102 -17.87 7.12 5.30
CA GLY A 102 -17.96 8.54 5.60
C GLY A 102 -16.69 9.10 6.27
N ALA A 103 -16.10 8.33 7.20
CA ALA A 103 -14.85 8.69 7.83
C ALA A 103 -13.66 8.70 6.84
N VAL A 104 -13.59 7.68 5.96
CA VAL A 104 -12.60 7.63 4.88
C VAL A 104 -12.79 8.80 3.92
N SER A 105 -14.03 9.05 3.50
CA SER A 105 -14.35 10.15 2.59
C SER A 105 -13.97 11.51 3.16
N TYR A 106 -14.26 11.75 4.44
CA TYR A 106 -13.88 13.01 5.09
C TYR A 106 -12.37 13.21 5.13
N ALA A 107 -11.62 12.18 5.45
CA ALA A 107 -10.16 12.24 5.44
C ALA A 107 -9.62 12.56 4.04
N LEU A 108 -10.06 11.83 3.02
CA LEU A 108 -9.63 12.01 1.63
C LEU A 108 -9.99 13.39 1.06
N ARG A 109 -11.16 13.94 1.43
CA ARG A 109 -11.52 15.32 1.09
C ARG A 109 -10.50 16.32 1.58
N GLY A 110 -9.94 16.14 2.78
CA GLY A 110 -8.90 17.01 3.31
C GLY A 110 -7.70 17.17 2.37
N GLY A 111 -7.32 16.10 1.68
CA GLY A 111 -6.31 16.10 0.62
C GLY A 111 -6.83 16.48 -0.77
N LYS A 112 -8.10 16.85 -0.91
CA LYS A 112 -8.76 17.12 -2.20
C LYS A 112 -8.75 15.92 -3.15
N PHE A 113 -8.97 14.72 -2.62
CA PHE A 113 -9.08 13.50 -3.41
C PHE A 113 -10.54 13.10 -3.70
N LEU A 114 -11.50 13.74 -3.02
CA LEU A 114 -12.93 13.56 -3.22
C LEU A 114 -13.66 14.91 -3.20
N ASP A 115 -14.62 15.06 -4.12
CA ASP A 115 -15.53 16.19 -4.18
C ASP A 115 -16.89 15.89 -3.50
N SER A 116 -17.21 14.58 -3.39
CA SER A 116 -18.40 14.09 -2.69
C SER A 116 -18.07 12.82 -1.90
N PRO A 117 -18.78 12.54 -0.79
CA PRO A 117 -18.58 11.29 -0.04
C PRO A 117 -18.94 10.07 -0.86
N LEU A 118 -18.19 8.99 -0.70
CA LEU A 118 -18.45 7.71 -1.35
C LEU A 118 -18.84 6.66 -0.32
N PRO A 119 -19.90 5.87 -0.54
CA PRO A 119 -20.16 4.62 0.15
C PRO A 119 -19.06 3.58 -0.10
N SER A 120 -19.01 2.54 0.73
CA SER A 120 -17.97 1.51 0.64
C SER A 120 -17.95 0.79 -0.73
N GLY A 121 -19.08 0.38 -1.27
CA GLY A 121 -19.15 -0.26 -2.59
C GLY A 121 -18.58 0.61 -3.74
N PRO A 122 -19.00 1.87 -3.91
CA PRO A 122 -18.39 2.80 -4.88
C PRO A 122 -16.90 3.01 -4.73
N PHE A 123 -16.33 2.91 -3.53
CA PHE A 123 -14.88 2.96 -3.34
C PHE A 123 -14.13 1.84 -4.09
N GLU A 124 -14.76 0.70 -4.36
CA GLU A 124 -14.15 -0.41 -5.13
C GLU A 124 -13.71 0.00 -6.55
N LYS A 125 -14.26 1.09 -7.08
CA LYS A 125 -13.95 1.64 -8.41
C LYS A 125 -13.24 2.99 -8.35
N TRP A 126 -12.96 3.51 -7.15
CA TRP A 126 -12.31 4.80 -6.98
C TRP A 126 -10.79 4.71 -7.21
N GLY A 127 -10.19 5.78 -7.72
CA GLY A 127 -8.74 5.90 -7.90
C GLY A 127 -8.13 4.79 -8.77
N LEU A 128 -6.91 4.41 -8.46
CA LEU A 128 -6.17 3.32 -9.12
C LEU A 128 -6.26 2.02 -8.32
N ALA A 129 -6.13 0.89 -9.00
CA ALA A 129 -6.13 -0.42 -8.36
C ALA A 129 -4.81 -0.69 -7.62
N GLY A 130 -4.90 -1.44 -6.52
CA GLY A 130 -3.76 -1.84 -5.70
C GLY A 130 -3.45 -0.87 -4.58
N GLU A 131 -2.37 -1.16 -3.86
CA GLU A 131 -1.90 -0.35 -2.74
C GLU A 131 -1.16 0.89 -3.22
N GLY A 132 -1.34 2.00 -2.51
CA GLY A 132 -0.62 3.24 -2.73
C GLY A 132 0.59 3.38 -1.82
N ARG A 133 1.51 4.23 -2.21
CA ARG A 133 2.70 4.53 -1.42
C ARG A 133 2.39 5.22 -0.08
N TRP A 134 1.39 6.09 -0.07
CA TRP A 134 1.02 6.91 1.08
C TRP A 134 -0.38 6.68 1.59
N ILE A 135 -1.30 6.36 0.70
CA ILE A 135 -2.71 6.19 0.99
C ILE A 135 -3.22 4.95 0.27
N THR A 136 -3.76 4.01 1.02
CA THR A 136 -4.52 2.87 0.49
C THR A 136 -5.88 2.83 1.15
N VAL A 137 -6.93 2.78 0.36
CA VAL A 137 -8.30 2.49 0.81
C VAL A 137 -8.56 1.02 0.56
N TYR A 138 -8.88 0.29 1.61
CA TYR A 138 -9.38 -1.08 1.55
C TYR A 138 -10.88 -1.06 1.69
N THR A 139 -11.58 -1.67 0.77
CA THR A 139 -13.04 -1.58 0.69
C THR A 139 -13.67 -2.86 0.18
N ASN A 140 -14.88 -3.13 0.65
CA ASN A 140 -15.82 -4.12 0.12
C ASN A 140 -17.25 -3.56 0.28
N PRO A 141 -18.31 -4.25 -0.17
CA PRO A 141 -19.67 -3.72 -0.05
C PRO A 141 -20.11 -3.37 1.37
N GLY A 142 -19.53 -4.00 2.40
CA GLY A 142 -19.95 -3.84 3.80
C GLY A 142 -19.06 -2.91 4.64
N HIS A 143 -17.84 -2.62 4.20
CA HIS A 143 -16.89 -1.84 5.00
C HIS A 143 -15.85 -1.11 4.15
N ALA A 144 -15.36 0.01 4.67
CA ALA A 144 -14.19 0.71 4.12
C ALA A 144 -13.30 1.23 5.25
N TYR A 145 -11.98 1.11 5.07
CA TYR A 145 -10.98 1.73 5.92
C TYR A 145 -9.80 2.20 5.08
N ALA A 146 -8.89 2.96 5.64
CA ALA A 146 -7.70 3.40 4.93
C ALA A 146 -6.43 3.15 5.74
N VAL A 147 -5.32 2.88 5.03
CA VAL A 147 -3.97 2.97 5.59
C VAL A 147 -3.35 4.24 5.04
N ILE A 148 -2.96 5.15 5.92
CA ILE A 148 -2.45 6.47 5.58
C ILE A 148 -1.11 6.67 6.28
N ALA A 149 -0.04 6.82 5.50
CA ALA A 149 1.33 6.92 6.02
C ALA A 149 1.66 5.83 7.06
N GLY A 150 1.23 4.57 6.80
CA GLY A 150 1.51 3.39 7.62
C GLY A 150 0.64 3.23 8.88
N LEU A 151 -0.39 4.06 9.08
CA LEU A 151 -1.37 3.91 10.16
C LEU A 151 -2.76 3.62 9.60
N ARG A 152 -3.49 2.73 10.25
CA ARG A 152 -4.87 2.41 9.90
C ARG A 152 -5.83 3.48 10.41
N TRP A 153 -6.69 3.97 9.53
CA TRP A 153 -7.81 4.85 9.80
C TRP A 153 -9.11 4.07 9.64
N ASP A 154 -9.79 3.77 10.72
CA ASP A 154 -10.90 2.82 10.74
C ASP A 154 -11.93 3.19 11.81
N THR A 155 -13.17 2.78 11.63
CA THR A 155 -14.26 2.89 12.61
C THR A 155 -14.49 1.62 13.41
N SER A 156 -13.81 0.52 13.07
CA SER A 156 -13.91 -0.78 13.74
C SER A 156 -12.57 -1.24 14.29
N GLY A 157 -12.58 -2.26 15.16
CA GLY A 157 -11.37 -2.91 15.68
C GLY A 157 -11.15 -2.78 17.18
N ASP A 158 -12.08 -2.20 17.94
CA ASP A 158 -12.10 -2.30 19.39
C ASP A 158 -12.92 -3.52 19.84
N SER A 159 -12.66 -4.03 21.05
CA SER A 159 -13.34 -5.18 21.62
C SER A 159 -14.86 -5.01 21.77
N GLY A 160 -15.37 -3.80 21.66
CA GLY A 160 -16.79 -3.45 21.74
C GLY A 160 -17.48 -3.23 20.39
N GLY A 161 -16.80 -3.48 19.25
CA GLY A 161 -17.38 -3.30 17.91
C GLY A 161 -17.03 -1.94 17.29
N GLU A 162 -18.03 -1.28 16.71
CA GLU A 162 -17.86 -0.01 16.01
C GLU A 162 -17.77 1.16 16.99
N THR A 163 -16.62 1.81 17.06
CA THR A 163 -16.36 2.89 18.01
C THR A 163 -16.34 4.28 17.39
N GLY A 164 -16.47 4.34 16.06
CA GLY A 164 -16.28 5.54 15.26
C GLY A 164 -14.84 5.73 14.78
N PRO A 165 -14.56 6.84 14.05
CA PRO A 165 -13.26 7.07 13.43
C PRO A 165 -12.11 7.10 14.44
N ARG A 166 -11.11 6.25 14.25
CA ARG A 166 -9.90 6.16 15.09
C ARG A 166 -8.67 5.85 14.27
N TRP A 167 -7.54 6.34 14.72
CA TRP A 167 -6.23 5.91 14.28
C TRP A 167 -5.78 4.68 15.05
N ARG A 168 -5.11 3.73 14.36
CA ARG A 168 -4.63 2.48 14.92
C ARG A 168 -3.25 2.15 14.38
N GLU A 169 -2.39 1.58 15.21
CA GLU A 169 -1.06 1.12 14.81
C GLU A 169 -1.08 -0.28 14.20
N ASP A 170 -2.04 -1.10 14.63
CA ASP A 170 -2.28 -2.43 14.10
C ASP A 170 -2.95 -2.36 12.73
N LEU A 171 -2.41 -3.10 11.78
CA LEU A 171 -3.03 -3.34 10.50
C LEU A 171 -3.92 -4.58 10.62
N ARG A 172 -5.08 -4.54 9.98
CA ARG A 172 -5.98 -5.70 9.94
C ARG A 172 -5.69 -6.56 8.72
N ASP A 173 -6.15 -7.81 8.75
CA ASP A 173 -6.24 -8.65 7.58
C ASP A 173 -7.15 -7.99 6.53
N ASN A 174 -6.67 -7.94 5.30
CA ASN A 174 -7.35 -7.33 4.16
C ASN A 174 -7.99 -8.37 3.21
N VAL A 175 -8.05 -9.65 3.61
CA VAL A 175 -8.77 -10.68 2.85
C VAL A 175 -10.23 -10.27 2.65
N GLY A 176 -10.70 -10.33 1.40
CA GLY A 176 -12.05 -9.90 1.03
C GLY A 176 -12.21 -8.39 0.83
N PHE A 177 -11.12 -7.63 0.83
CA PHE A 177 -11.12 -6.23 0.47
C PHE A 177 -10.44 -5.96 -0.87
N VAL A 178 -10.94 -4.98 -1.60
CA VAL A 178 -10.28 -4.40 -2.77
C VAL A 178 -9.41 -3.24 -2.29
N ALA A 179 -8.16 -3.20 -2.74
CA ALA A 179 -7.25 -2.08 -2.47
C ALA A 179 -7.34 -1.03 -3.57
N ARG A 180 -7.46 0.22 -3.18
CA ARG A 180 -7.54 1.39 -4.08
C ARG A 180 -6.70 2.53 -3.55
N HIS A 181 -6.11 3.34 -4.45
CA HIS A 181 -5.30 4.49 -4.04
C HIS A 181 -5.46 5.69 -4.99
N PRO A 182 -5.22 6.92 -4.52
CA PRO A 182 -5.19 8.08 -5.40
C PRO A 182 -3.90 8.11 -6.23
N ALA A 183 -3.98 8.52 -7.49
CA ALA A 183 -2.82 8.57 -8.39
C ALA A 183 -1.67 9.38 -7.77
N GLY A 184 -0.47 8.78 -7.74
CA GLY A 184 0.75 9.37 -7.20
C GLY A 184 0.90 9.31 -5.67
N TYR A 185 0.05 8.61 -4.96
CA TYR A 185 0.08 8.55 -3.50
C TYR A 185 0.02 7.10 -2.94
#